data_8c24b626eaacd7d6e9ab9f7967e85fb8
#
_entry.id   8c24b626eaacd7d6e9ab9f7967e85fb8
#
_cell.length_a   1.000
_cell.length_b   1.000
_cell.length_c   1.000
_cell.angle_alpha   90.00
_cell.angle_beta   90.00
_cell.angle_gamma   90.00
#
_symmetry.space_group_name_H-M   'P 1'
#
loop_
_entity.id
_entity.type
_entity.pdbx_description
1 polymer ?
#
loop_
_entity_poly.entity_id
_entity_poly.type
_entity_poly.pdbx_seq_one_letter_code
_entity_poly.pdbx_strand_id
1 'polypeptide(L)'
;MNKLLSESHPGDSMLLCRPARAPTEGMYGFLLRLAEANGLIGIAQLLPGRKPSIDALERRLGTQRWPQNRTMLDAIRPQLTCRPGQRSLWNQRHSRYCPCCLSESPQWRWEWELTLFTSCPQHGVELIEHCPGCSKNLSWGRQSLTNCDCGFSLTSAEPMPVSQAERQLAEIFYAKLYRNPTTHTHLSELSLEQLNRVTFMLGAYAKNDGRKFSQKIRNLHDIDVVRPLTHSAASILMNWPKKFHSLLASLRKAGEIDIQDQRLSKRFGFFYQYVYKNLRDPEYSFLLQAFEGYISRTWRGALAERNSRLSVDMRRRHTWIPISAMAKELKTSPRKLQLLINDGRIDSNVSKTDTGRSLICVNRQQIAKMRMELDNVLDLQQTCHLLGLTKSRTTQLVQGKIIESIFQPKGSGTSRWGIPHQHVKALISFGSDLPVIAERERPELVSLAHALRYLLRERFLFPSLIIRVIHREIMPLAVSDSISGLPSWLFDRNALVAWINEQRRVGMHGCISVPDAARKLGIRQEAIYQFVHRSQLRFVLHNERHHVLIYEKDLEEFANKFVFSHELQAQFNLVPSYFIPRLMARGVRPASGPKIDGGQIYLFPRCLDLFDAMNDVVKNRKSA
;
A
#
# COMPACT_ATOMS: atom_id res chain seq x y z
N MET A 1 -15.70 -83.12 -32.81
CA MET A 1 -16.69 -82.09 -33.14
C MET A 1 -17.35 -81.65 -31.84
N ASN A 2 -16.75 -80.70 -31.02
CA ASN A 2 -17.36 -80.02 -29.90
C ASN A 2 -16.27 -79.18 -29.20
N LYS A 3 -15.94 -78.03 -29.74
CA LYS A 3 -15.21 -76.94 -29.05
C LYS A 3 -15.24 -75.69 -29.91
N LEU A 4 -16.39 -75.05 -30.02
CA LEU A 4 -16.54 -73.69 -30.55
C LEU A 4 -17.91 -73.11 -30.12
N LEU A 5 -18.22 -73.15 -28.84
CA LEU A 5 -19.17 -72.21 -28.22
C LEU A 5 -18.39 -71.52 -27.12
N SER A 6 -17.57 -70.55 -27.52
CA SER A 6 -17.06 -69.57 -26.60
C SER A 6 -18.27 -68.83 -26.02
N GLU A 7 -18.44 -68.94 -24.73
CA GLU A 7 -19.40 -68.17 -23.93
C GLU A 7 -19.23 -66.70 -24.26
N SER A 8 -20.07 -66.19 -25.16
CA SER A 8 -20.21 -64.77 -25.38
C SER A 8 -20.83 -64.15 -24.08
N HIS A 9 -20.06 -63.42 -23.31
CA HIS A 9 -20.62 -62.65 -22.21
C HIS A 9 -21.78 -61.79 -22.75
N PRO A 10 -22.92 -61.69 -22.02
CA PRO A 10 -24.09 -60.90 -22.48
C PRO A 10 -23.76 -59.42 -22.78
N GLY A 11 -22.54 -59.00 -22.45
CA GLY A 11 -22.01 -57.66 -22.74
C GLY A 11 -21.31 -57.46 -24.09
N ASP A 12 -21.03 -58.51 -24.85
CA ASP A 12 -20.24 -58.43 -26.11
C ASP A 12 -21.05 -58.39 -27.39
N SER A 13 -22.40 -58.38 -27.32
CA SER A 13 -23.23 -58.25 -28.49
C SER A 13 -23.06 -56.93 -29.24
N MET A 14 -22.87 -56.97 -30.55
CA MET A 14 -22.78 -55.74 -31.35
C MET A 14 -24.11 -54.98 -31.31
N LEU A 15 -23.99 -53.65 -31.26
CA LEU A 15 -25.13 -52.72 -31.21
C LEU A 15 -25.86 -52.76 -32.57
N LEU A 16 -27.20 -52.77 -32.57
CA LEU A 16 -28.04 -52.72 -33.77
C LEU A 16 -28.05 -51.29 -34.34
N CYS A 17 -28.32 -50.31 -33.51
CA CYS A 17 -28.33 -48.90 -33.88
C CYS A 17 -27.00 -48.24 -33.59
N ARG A 18 -26.41 -47.56 -34.56
CA ARG A 18 -25.13 -46.85 -34.46
C ARG A 18 -25.28 -45.45 -35.03
N PRO A 19 -26.01 -44.57 -34.33
CA PRO A 19 -26.17 -43.18 -34.77
C PRO A 19 -24.81 -42.49 -34.88
N ALA A 20 -24.61 -41.70 -35.93
CA ALA A 20 -23.39 -40.91 -36.08
C ALA A 20 -23.25 -39.92 -34.94
N ARG A 21 -22.03 -39.73 -34.43
CA ARG A 21 -21.75 -38.70 -33.47
C ARG A 21 -21.81 -37.33 -34.14
N ALA A 22 -22.52 -36.37 -33.55
CA ALA A 22 -22.51 -35.00 -34.03
C ALA A 22 -21.14 -34.31 -33.70
N PRO A 23 -20.66 -33.39 -34.55
CA PRO A 23 -19.36 -32.74 -34.34
C PRO A 23 -19.18 -32.07 -32.98
N THR A 24 -20.24 -31.50 -32.43
CA THR A 24 -20.27 -30.79 -31.14
C THR A 24 -20.73 -31.67 -29.97
N GLU A 25 -21.00 -32.94 -30.20
CA GLU A 25 -21.52 -33.83 -29.17
C GLU A 25 -20.41 -34.34 -28.24
N GLY A 26 -20.65 -34.23 -26.93
CA GLY A 26 -19.75 -34.73 -25.92
C GLY A 26 -19.74 -36.25 -25.83
N MET A 27 -18.69 -36.80 -25.22
CA MET A 27 -18.49 -38.24 -25.12
C MET A 27 -19.63 -38.91 -24.35
N TYR A 28 -19.95 -38.43 -23.16
CA TYR A 28 -20.99 -39.04 -22.33
C TYR A 28 -22.40 -38.87 -22.93
N GLY A 29 -22.66 -37.72 -23.56
CA GLY A 29 -23.90 -37.47 -24.28
C GLY A 29 -24.08 -38.47 -25.44
N PHE A 30 -23.04 -38.67 -26.24
CA PHE A 30 -23.04 -39.66 -27.30
C PHE A 30 -23.27 -41.10 -26.79
N LEU A 31 -22.56 -41.48 -25.71
CA LEU A 31 -22.74 -42.83 -25.13
C LEU A 31 -24.17 -43.04 -24.59
N LEU A 32 -24.76 -42.03 -23.97
CA LEU A 32 -26.14 -42.10 -23.50
C LEU A 32 -27.12 -42.21 -24.65
N ARG A 33 -26.97 -41.40 -25.70
CA ARG A 33 -27.78 -41.47 -26.92
C ARG A 33 -27.62 -42.81 -27.65
N LEU A 34 -26.42 -43.37 -27.68
CA LEU A 34 -26.14 -44.69 -28.23
C LEU A 34 -26.83 -45.80 -27.42
N ALA A 35 -26.84 -45.68 -26.09
CA ALA A 35 -27.56 -46.61 -25.21
C ALA A 35 -29.07 -46.53 -25.46
N GLU A 36 -29.63 -45.31 -25.45
CA GLU A 36 -31.06 -45.05 -25.68
C GLU A 36 -31.53 -45.61 -27.05
N ALA A 37 -30.75 -45.37 -28.13
CA ALA A 37 -31.05 -45.87 -29.47
C ALA A 37 -31.07 -47.40 -29.57
N ASN A 38 -30.43 -48.09 -28.64
CA ASN A 38 -30.42 -49.55 -28.57
C ASN A 38 -31.32 -50.13 -27.45
N GLY A 39 -32.18 -49.31 -26.85
CA GLY A 39 -33.08 -49.74 -25.78
C GLY A 39 -32.39 -50.14 -24.47
N LEU A 40 -31.14 -49.66 -24.24
CA LEU A 40 -30.36 -49.99 -23.06
C LEU A 40 -30.66 -48.97 -21.94
N ILE A 41 -30.63 -49.45 -20.70
CA ILE A 41 -30.81 -48.58 -19.51
C ILE A 41 -29.48 -47.88 -19.17
N GLY A 42 -29.25 -46.72 -19.82
CA GLY A 42 -28.09 -45.86 -19.58
C GLY A 42 -26.74 -46.44 -20.01
N ILE A 43 -25.69 -45.69 -19.79
CA ILE A 43 -24.33 -46.01 -20.21
C ILE A 43 -23.78 -47.27 -19.51
N ALA A 44 -24.27 -47.62 -18.31
CA ALA A 44 -23.79 -48.76 -17.54
C ALA A 44 -24.13 -50.11 -18.24
N GLN A 45 -25.27 -50.18 -18.93
CA GLN A 45 -25.61 -51.37 -19.76
C GLN A 45 -24.87 -51.37 -21.09
N LEU A 46 -24.59 -50.19 -21.63
CA LEU A 46 -23.78 -50.08 -22.84
C LEU A 46 -22.34 -50.55 -22.61
N LEU A 47 -21.74 -50.10 -21.50
CA LEU A 47 -20.36 -50.36 -21.13
C LEU A 47 -20.27 -50.80 -19.67
N PRO A 48 -20.38 -52.12 -19.39
CA PRO A 48 -20.28 -52.65 -18.05
C PRO A 48 -18.91 -52.34 -17.46
N GLY A 49 -18.88 -51.76 -16.25
CA GLY A 49 -17.66 -51.44 -15.51
C GLY A 49 -17.68 -50.03 -14.88
N ARG A 50 -16.74 -49.76 -13.99
CA ARG A 50 -16.68 -48.45 -13.29
C ARG A 50 -16.28 -47.27 -14.19
N LYS A 51 -15.69 -47.55 -15.35
CA LYS A 51 -15.27 -46.53 -16.32
C LYS A 51 -15.48 -47.05 -17.74
N PRO A 52 -15.94 -46.20 -18.68
CA PRO A 52 -16.02 -46.57 -20.09
C PRO A 52 -14.63 -47.01 -20.59
N SER A 53 -14.57 -48.21 -21.17
CA SER A 53 -13.37 -48.77 -21.79
C SER A 53 -13.44 -48.59 -23.30
N ILE A 54 -12.32 -48.12 -23.89
CA ILE A 54 -12.21 -47.98 -25.35
C ILE A 54 -12.40 -49.34 -26.03
N ASP A 55 -11.74 -50.36 -25.50
CA ASP A 55 -11.78 -51.71 -26.10
C ASP A 55 -13.20 -52.32 -26.06
N ALA A 56 -13.93 -52.06 -24.95
CA ALA A 56 -15.33 -52.49 -24.86
C ALA A 56 -16.22 -51.77 -25.89
N LEU A 57 -15.97 -50.46 -26.06
CA LEU A 57 -16.70 -49.66 -27.05
C LEU A 57 -16.33 -50.07 -28.49
N GLU A 58 -15.06 -50.37 -28.76
CA GLU A 58 -14.60 -50.90 -30.06
C GLU A 58 -15.29 -52.19 -30.41
N ARG A 59 -15.39 -53.14 -29.48
CA ARG A 59 -16.12 -54.39 -29.69
C ARG A 59 -17.61 -54.15 -29.95
N ARG A 60 -18.27 -53.31 -29.12
CA ARG A 60 -19.70 -52.98 -29.26
C ARG A 60 -20.05 -52.27 -30.58
N LEU A 61 -19.18 -51.38 -31.06
CA LEU A 61 -19.32 -50.65 -32.31
C LEU A 61 -18.89 -51.48 -33.52
N GLY A 62 -18.23 -52.62 -33.30
CA GLY A 62 -17.75 -53.48 -34.35
C GLY A 62 -16.77 -52.78 -35.30
N THR A 63 -15.82 -52.00 -34.76
CA THR A 63 -14.89 -51.21 -35.56
C THR A 63 -13.97 -52.01 -36.45
N GLN A 64 -13.71 -53.26 -36.12
CA GLN A 64 -13.00 -54.21 -37.00
C GLN A 64 -13.80 -54.54 -38.28
N ARG A 65 -15.10 -54.61 -38.14
CA ARG A 65 -16.01 -54.94 -39.27
C ARG A 65 -16.49 -53.69 -40.02
N TRP A 66 -16.55 -52.51 -39.30
CA TRP A 66 -16.95 -51.21 -39.84
C TRP A 66 -15.94 -50.16 -39.53
N PRO A 67 -14.87 -50.00 -40.33
CA PRO A 67 -13.76 -49.05 -40.06
C PRO A 67 -14.19 -47.57 -39.89
N GLN A 68 -15.31 -47.18 -40.54
CA GLN A 68 -15.88 -45.84 -40.40
C GLN A 68 -16.23 -45.47 -38.94
N ASN A 69 -16.50 -46.47 -38.09
CA ASN A 69 -16.77 -46.26 -36.69
C ASN A 69 -15.49 -45.88 -35.89
N ARG A 70 -14.29 -46.05 -36.48
CA ARG A 70 -13.01 -45.74 -35.85
C ARG A 70 -12.79 -44.22 -35.71
N THR A 71 -13.20 -43.44 -36.70
CA THR A 71 -13.14 -41.97 -36.62
C THR A 71 -13.97 -41.40 -35.45
N MET A 72 -15.09 -42.03 -35.15
CA MET A 72 -15.94 -41.73 -34.03
C MET A 72 -15.22 -41.96 -32.68
N LEU A 73 -14.52 -43.10 -32.57
CA LEU A 73 -13.73 -43.44 -31.38
C LEU A 73 -12.52 -42.52 -31.19
N ASP A 74 -11.82 -42.20 -32.26
CA ASP A 74 -10.64 -41.31 -32.21
C ASP A 74 -11.03 -39.91 -31.74
N ALA A 75 -12.23 -39.46 -32.06
CA ALA A 75 -12.73 -38.15 -31.58
C ALA A 75 -13.03 -38.10 -30.06
N ILE A 76 -13.41 -39.23 -29.44
CA ILE A 76 -13.69 -39.31 -28.00
C ILE A 76 -12.51 -39.84 -27.18
N ARG A 77 -11.50 -40.44 -27.81
CA ARG A 77 -10.31 -41.01 -27.15
C ARG A 77 -9.59 -40.02 -26.20
N PRO A 78 -9.39 -38.73 -26.57
CA PRO A 78 -8.75 -37.77 -25.65
C PRO A 78 -9.50 -37.62 -24.34
N GLN A 79 -10.82 -37.69 -24.32
CA GLN A 79 -11.65 -37.58 -23.11
C GLN A 79 -11.57 -38.85 -22.25
N LEU A 80 -11.47 -40.03 -22.87
CA LEU A 80 -11.31 -41.30 -22.15
C LEU A 80 -9.93 -41.48 -21.54
N THR A 81 -8.88 -40.90 -22.14
CA THR A 81 -7.47 -41.01 -21.71
C THR A 81 -6.98 -39.84 -20.89
N CYS A 82 -7.87 -39.02 -20.36
CA CYS A 82 -7.54 -37.79 -19.61
C CYS A 82 -6.53 -38.05 -18.48
N ARG A 83 -5.37 -37.35 -18.49
CA ARG A 83 -4.30 -37.46 -17.50
C ARG A 83 -4.75 -36.90 -16.13
N PRO A 84 -4.13 -37.32 -15.01
CA PRO A 84 -4.52 -36.86 -13.68
C PRO A 84 -4.60 -35.34 -13.52
N GLY A 85 -3.75 -34.57 -14.20
CA GLY A 85 -3.77 -33.10 -14.18
C GLY A 85 -4.90 -32.44 -14.95
N GLN A 86 -5.47 -33.15 -15.95
CA GLN A 86 -6.57 -32.68 -16.79
C GLN A 86 -7.96 -32.99 -16.20
N ARG A 87 -8.02 -33.77 -15.12
CA ARG A 87 -9.30 -34.13 -14.45
C ARG A 87 -10.04 -32.92 -13.87
N SER A 88 -9.37 -31.85 -13.58
CA SER A 88 -10.00 -30.60 -13.16
C SER A 88 -10.60 -29.80 -14.31
N LEU A 89 -10.25 -30.13 -15.58
CA LEU A 89 -10.79 -29.50 -16.77
C LEU A 89 -12.16 -30.08 -17.12
N TRP A 90 -12.36 -31.41 -16.94
CA TRP A 90 -13.54 -32.16 -17.35
C TRP A 90 -14.40 -32.59 -16.16
N ASN A 91 -15.70 -32.29 -16.23
CA ASN A 91 -16.70 -32.81 -15.31
C ASN A 91 -17.30 -34.10 -15.85
N GLN A 92 -16.77 -35.22 -15.39
CA GLN A 92 -17.25 -36.56 -15.78
C GLN A 92 -18.28 -37.14 -14.79
N ARG A 93 -18.66 -36.41 -13.75
CA ARG A 93 -19.49 -36.89 -12.66
C ARG A 93 -20.96 -36.52 -12.83
N HIS A 94 -21.21 -35.26 -13.14
CA HIS A 94 -22.55 -34.72 -13.30
C HIS A 94 -22.73 -34.21 -14.74
N SER A 95 -23.94 -34.38 -15.27
CA SER A 95 -24.27 -33.86 -16.59
C SER A 95 -24.90 -32.47 -16.48
N ARG A 96 -24.50 -31.57 -17.35
CA ARG A 96 -25.01 -30.19 -17.43
C ARG A 96 -25.59 -29.95 -18.81
N TYR A 97 -26.61 -29.11 -18.93
CA TYR A 97 -27.23 -28.80 -20.21
C TYR A 97 -27.81 -27.38 -20.25
N CYS A 98 -27.96 -26.87 -21.46
CA CYS A 98 -28.75 -25.69 -21.75
C CYS A 98 -30.14 -26.18 -22.25
N PRO A 99 -31.25 -25.76 -21.61
CA PRO A 99 -32.58 -26.22 -22.00
C PRO A 99 -32.95 -25.78 -23.42
N CYS A 100 -32.57 -24.58 -23.83
CA CYS A 100 -32.83 -24.10 -25.20
C CYS A 100 -32.05 -24.92 -26.26
N CYS A 101 -30.74 -25.14 -26.04
CA CYS A 101 -29.96 -25.99 -26.96
C CYS A 101 -30.49 -27.41 -27.06
N LEU A 102 -30.92 -27.99 -25.92
CA LEU A 102 -31.46 -29.37 -25.91
C LEU A 102 -32.81 -29.45 -26.60
N SER A 103 -33.62 -28.38 -26.54
CA SER A 103 -34.89 -28.27 -27.30
C SER A 103 -34.65 -28.12 -28.79
N GLU A 104 -33.64 -27.37 -29.22
CA GLU A 104 -33.28 -27.19 -30.62
C GLU A 104 -32.69 -28.46 -31.24
N SER A 105 -31.89 -29.20 -30.49
CA SER A 105 -31.24 -30.42 -30.95
C SER A 105 -31.01 -31.38 -29.79
N PRO A 106 -31.54 -32.61 -29.85
CA PRO A 106 -31.44 -33.60 -28.78
C PRO A 106 -30.05 -34.26 -28.75
N GLN A 107 -29.05 -33.43 -28.44
CA GLN A 107 -27.66 -33.85 -28.29
C GLN A 107 -27.00 -33.11 -27.12
N TRP A 108 -26.16 -33.84 -26.42
CA TRP A 108 -25.43 -33.30 -25.27
C TRP A 108 -24.09 -32.73 -25.73
N ARG A 109 -23.87 -31.43 -25.59
CA ARG A 109 -22.74 -30.73 -26.18
C ARG A 109 -21.44 -30.97 -25.41
N TRP A 110 -20.32 -31.02 -26.11
CA TRP A 110 -19.02 -31.32 -25.55
C TRP A 110 -18.54 -30.26 -24.55
N GLU A 111 -18.78 -28.97 -24.80
CA GLU A 111 -18.43 -27.87 -23.89
C GLU A 111 -19.13 -27.95 -22.52
N TRP A 112 -20.31 -28.61 -22.44
CA TRP A 112 -21.02 -28.79 -21.18
C TRP A 112 -20.31 -29.77 -20.22
N GLU A 113 -19.37 -30.54 -20.72
CA GLU A 113 -18.52 -31.44 -19.93
C GLU A 113 -17.30 -30.72 -19.32
N LEU A 114 -17.05 -29.42 -19.64
CA LEU A 114 -16.01 -28.64 -19.00
C LEU A 114 -16.42 -28.19 -17.59
N THR A 115 -15.51 -28.33 -16.63
CA THR A 115 -15.78 -28.03 -15.20
C THR A 115 -16.23 -26.60 -14.97
N LEU A 116 -15.54 -25.63 -15.59
CA LEU A 116 -15.81 -24.20 -15.41
C LEU A 116 -16.69 -23.59 -16.52
N PHE A 117 -17.37 -24.41 -17.28
CA PHE A 117 -18.35 -23.95 -18.26
C PHE A 117 -19.74 -24.02 -17.64
N THR A 118 -20.26 -22.87 -17.22
CA THR A 118 -21.48 -22.75 -16.40
C THR A 118 -22.62 -22.02 -17.10
N SER A 119 -22.39 -21.52 -18.31
CA SER A 119 -23.35 -20.72 -19.08
C SER A 119 -23.28 -21.08 -20.56
N CYS A 120 -24.41 -20.97 -21.25
CA CYS A 120 -24.54 -21.20 -22.69
C CYS A 120 -24.15 -19.91 -23.45
N PRO A 121 -23.15 -19.92 -24.33
CA PRO A 121 -22.79 -18.74 -25.11
C PRO A 121 -23.83 -18.36 -26.17
N GLN A 122 -24.56 -19.35 -26.73
CA GLN A 122 -25.58 -19.10 -27.74
C GLN A 122 -26.81 -18.41 -27.15
N HIS A 123 -27.35 -18.96 -26.06
CA HIS A 123 -28.61 -18.52 -25.48
C HIS A 123 -28.43 -17.51 -24.33
N GLY A 124 -27.22 -17.33 -23.80
CA GLY A 124 -26.96 -16.41 -22.68
C GLY A 124 -27.64 -16.83 -21.36
N VAL A 125 -27.80 -18.15 -21.16
CA VAL A 125 -28.47 -18.71 -19.98
C VAL A 125 -27.55 -19.63 -19.20
N GLU A 126 -27.92 -19.86 -17.93
CA GLU A 126 -27.22 -20.81 -17.07
C GLU A 126 -27.33 -22.25 -17.59
N LEU A 127 -26.28 -23.04 -17.39
CA LEU A 127 -26.39 -24.49 -17.53
C LEU A 127 -27.06 -25.09 -16.29
N ILE A 128 -27.93 -26.07 -16.50
CA ILE A 128 -28.67 -26.78 -15.46
C ILE A 128 -27.99 -28.11 -15.18
N GLU A 129 -27.75 -28.45 -13.91
CA GLU A 129 -27.18 -29.74 -13.48
C GLU A 129 -28.19 -30.55 -12.64
N HIS A 130 -29.17 -29.91 -12.02
CA HIS A 130 -30.22 -30.51 -11.22
C HIS A 130 -31.51 -30.58 -12.03
N CYS A 131 -32.24 -31.68 -11.88
CA CYS A 131 -33.55 -31.78 -12.48
C CYS A 131 -34.54 -30.82 -11.81
N PRO A 132 -35.20 -29.92 -12.56
CA PRO A 132 -36.20 -29.02 -11.97
C PRO A 132 -37.39 -29.73 -11.30
N GLY A 133 -37.75 -30.92 -11.77
CA GLY A 133 -38.88 -31.68 -11.26
C GLY A 133 -38.61 -32.41 -9.92
N CYS A 134 -37.38 -32.93 -9.71
CA CYS A 134 -37.08 -33.73 -8.52
C CYS A 134 -35.83 -33.26 -7.75
N SER A 135 -35.18 -32.18 -8.19
CA SER A 135 -33.97 -31.57 -7.59
C SER A 135 -32.76 -32.50 -7.48
N LYS A 136 -32.79 -33.69 -8.07
CA LYS A 136 -31.65 -34.60 -8.09
C LYS A 136 -30.64 -34.18 -9.14
N ASN A 137 -29.36 -34.45 -8.89
CA ASN A 137 -28.31 -34.28 -9.90
C ASN A 137 -28.55 -35.17 -11.09
N LEU A 138 -28.41 -34.62 -12.29
CA LEU A 138 -28.54 -35.38 -13.55
C LEU A 138 -27.31 -36.28 -13.72
N SER A 139 -27.48 -37.57 -13.49
CA SER A 139 -26.43 -38.56 -13.67
C SER A 139 -26.36 -39.05 -15.12
N TRP A 140 -25.20 -39.59 -15.50
CA TRP A 140 -25.04 -40.27 -16.79
C TRP A 140 -25.65 -41.67 -16.82
N GLY A 141 -26.18 -42.16 -15.68
CA GLY A 141 -26.86 -43.45 -15.56
C GLY A 141 -28.36 -43.43 -15.91
N ARG A 142 -28.92 -42.23 -16.24
CA ARG A 142 -30.32 -42.11 -16.65
C ARG A 142 -30.61 -42.81 -17.99
N GLN A 143 -31.88 -43.11 -18.20
CA GLN A 143 -32.30 -43.86 -19.41
C GLN A 143 -32.43 -42.98 -20.64
N SER A 144 -32.85 -41.75 -20.51
CA SER A 144 -33.15 -40.85 -21.62
C SER A 144 -32.20 -39.65 -21.68
N LEU A 145 -31.91 -39.21 -22.90
CA LEU A 145 -31.12 -38.00 -23.14
C LEU A 145 -31.88 -36.75 -22.76
N THR A 146 -33.18 -36.67 -23.03
CA THR A 146 -34.03 -35.50 -22.90
C THR A 146 -34.94 -35.52 -21.65
N ASN A 147 -35.04 -36.68 -20.98
CA ASN A 147 -35.88 -36.81 -19.78
C ASN A 147 -35.08 -37.23 -18.55
N CYS A 148 -35.51 -36.75 -17.39
CA CYS A 148 -35.04 -37.26 -16.12
C CYS A 148 -35.75 -38.57 -15.76
N ASP A 149 -35.12 -39.43 -14.94
CA ASP A 149 -35.75 -40.67 -14.45
C ASP A 149 -37.06 -40.43 -13.66
N CYS A 150 -37.31 -39.19 -13.19
CA CYS A 150 -38.60 -38.81 -12.57
C CYS A 150 -39.70 -38.47 -13.60
N GLY A 151 -39.43 -38.56 -14.91
CA GLY A 151 -40.37 -38.21 -15.98
C GLY A 151 -40.35 -36.74 -16.42
N PHE A 152 -39.63 -35.87 -15.73
CA PHE A 152 -39.53 -34.44 -16.12
C PHE A 152 -38.80 -34.30 -17.46
N SER A 153 -39.39 -33.55 -18.40
CA SER A 153 -38.73 -33.19 -19.65
C SER A 153 -37.72 -32.10 -19.46
N LEU A 154 -36.45 -32.39 -19.73
CA LEU A 154 -35.35 -31.41 -19.52
C LEU A 154 -35.44 -30.21 -20.49
N THR A 155 -36.12 -30.38 -21.62
CA THR A 155 -36.35 -29.29 -22.59
C THR A 155 -37.35 -28.26 -22.13
N SER A 156 -38.22 -28.61 -21.14
CA SER A 156 -39.21 -27.69 -20.57
C SER A 156 -38.69 -26.92 -19.34
N ALA A 157 -37.41 -27.05 -18.99
CA ALA A 157 -36.81 -26.30 -17.92
C ALA A 157 -36.73 -24.79 -18.24
N GLU A 158 -37.07 -23.94 -17.28
CA GLU A 158 -37.01 -22.48 -17.44
C GLU A 158 -35.57 -21.99 -17.57
N PRO A 159 -35.23 -21.25 -18.64
CA PRO A 159 -33.88 -20.74 -18.84
C PRO A 159 -33.63 -19.51 -17.97
N MET A 160 -32.58 -19.53 -17.15
CA MET A 160 -32.15 -18.39 -16.31
C MET A 160 -31.05 -17.57 -17.01
N PRO A 161 -31.26 -16.25 -17.23
CA PRO A 161 -30.28 -15.43 -17.93
C PRO A 161 -28.99 -15.23 -17.10
N VAL A 162 -27.84 -15.15 -17.80
CA VAL A 162 -26.53 -14.86 -17.19
C VAL A 162 -26.05 -13.45 -17.55
N SER A 163 -25.07 -12.96 -16.80
CA SER A 163 -24.42 -11.69 -17.13
C SER A 163 -23.68 -11.75 -18.47
N GLN A 164 -23.52 -10.60 -19.12
CA GLN A 164 -22.74 -10.50 -20.35
C GLN A 164 -21.30 -11.02 -20.18
N ALA A 165 -20.67 -10.77 -19.02
CA ALA A 165 -19.32 -11.25 -18.73
C ALA A 165 -19.23 -12.78 -18.68
N GLU A 166 -20.23 -13.46 -18.10
CA GLU A 166 -20.30 -14.92 -18.08
C GLU A 166 -20.51 -15.50 -19.46
N ARG A 167 -21.39 -14.86 -20.25
CA ARG A 167 -21.60 -15.26 -21.64
C ARG A 167 -20.31 -15.14 -22.46
N GLN A 168 -19.60 -14.03 -22.37
CA GLN A 168 -18.33 -13.79 -23.05
C GLN A 168 -17.25 -14.80 -22.62
N LEU A 169 -17.15 -15.12 -21.33
CA LEU A 169 -16.22 -16.14 -20.86
C LEU A 169 -16.55 -17.52 -21.43
N ALA A 170 -17.84 -17.88 -21.50
CA ALA A 170 -18.28 -19.11 -22.13
C ALA A 170 -17.98 -19.15 -23.64
N GLU A 171 -18.14 -18.03 -24.34
CA GLU A 171 -17.75 -17.89 -25.76
C GLU A 171 -16.25 -18.16 -25.96
N ILE A 172 -15.38 -17.67 -25.03
CA ILE A 172 -13.95 -17.93 -25.11
C ILE A 172 -13.63 -19.41 -24.84
N PHE A 173 -14.25 -20.02 -23.82
CA PHE A 173 -14.10 -21.47 -23.58
C PHE A 173 -14.53 -22.28 -24.78
N TYR A 174 -15.67 -21.95 -25.39
CA TYR A 174 -16.18 -22.57 -26.61
C TYR A 174 -15.17 -22.42 -27.76
N ALA A 175 -14.70 -21.20 -28.01
CA ALA A 175 -13.74 -20.96 -29.09
C ALA A 175 -12.44 -21.75 -28.88
N LYS A 176 -11.91 -21.83 -27.65
CA LYS A 176 -10.71 -22.62 -27.34
C LYS A 176 -10.91 -24.11 -27.52
N LEU A 177 -12.07 -24.63 -27.11
CA LEU A 177 -12.41 -26.03 -27.26
C LEU A 177 -12.47 -26.47 -28.76
N TYR A 178 -13.11 -25.64 -29.58
CA TYR A 178 -13.31 -25.92 -31.03
C TYR A 178 -12.22 -25.29 -31.91
N ARG A 179 -11.15 -24.72 -31.31
CA ARG A 179 -10.01 -24.09 -32.02
C ARG A 179 -10.44 -22.93 -32.93
N ASN A 180 -11.50 -22.23 -32.57
CA ASN A 180 -11.94 -21.02 -33.23
C ASN A 180 -11.14 -19.80 -32.77
N PRO A 181 -10.96 -18.76 -33.59
CA PRO A 181 -10.30 -17.51 -33.17
C PRO A 181 -11.12 -16.82 -32.07
N THR A 182 -10.42 -16.19 -31.13
CA THR A 182 -11.03 -15.38 -30.06
C THR A 182 -10.81 -13.91 -30.30
N THR A 183 -11.79 -13.08 -29.93
CA THR A 183 -11.73 -11.63 -30.09
C THR A 183 -11.01 -10.93 -28.91
N HIS A 184 -10.82 -11.62 -27.80
CA HIS A 184 -10.19 -11.08 -26.58
C HIS A 184 -8.67 -11.22 -26.62
N THR A 185 -7.96 -10.14 -26.93
CA THR A 185 -6.52 -10.12 -27.20
C THR A 185 -5.65 -10.67 -26.07
N HIS A 186 -5.96 -10.36 -24.80
CA HIS A 186 -5.16 -10.81 -23.66
C HIS A 186 -5.38 -12.28 -23.27
N LEU A 187 -6.42 -12.93 -23.80
CA LEU A 187 -6.72 -14.35 -23.59
C LEU A 187 -6.46 -15.20 -24.84
N SER A 188 -6.10 -14.57 -25.98
CA SER A 188 -5.92 -15.27 -27.26
C SER A 188 -4.82 -16.33 -27.22
N GLU A 189 -3.73 -16.06 -26.51
CA GLU A 189 -2.57 -16.95 -26.44
C GLU A 189 -2.75 -18.13 -25.48
N LEU A 190 -3.74 -18.07 -24.58
CA LEU A 190 -3.97 -19.14 -23.62
C LEU A 190 -4.50 -20.40 -24.27
N SER A 191 -3.99 -21.56 -23.90
CA SER A 191 -4.62 -22.85 -24.19
C SER A 191 -5.91 -23.02 -23.36
N LEU A 192 -6.73 -24.01 -23.67
CA LEU A 192 -7.94 -24.32 -22.89
C LEU A 192 -7.61 -24.65 -21.43
N GLU A 193 -6.53 -25.39 -21.16
CA GLU A 193 -6.08 -25.72 -19.81
C GLU A 193 -5.57 -24.47 -19.08
N GLN A 194 -4.84 -23.60 -19.77
CA GLN A 194 -4.34 -22.36 -19.21
C GLN A 194 -5.48 -21.39 -18.86
N LEU A 195 -6.48 -21.27 -19.75
CA LEU A 195 -7.70 -20.50 -19.49
C LEU A 195 -8.45 -21.04 -18.26
N ASN A 196 -8.66 -22.37 -18.20
CA ASN A 196 -9.30 -23.02 -17.05
C ASN A 196 -8.54 -22.72 -15.74
N ARG A 197 -7.21 -22.79 -15.74
CA ARG A 197 -6.36 -22.52 -14.58
C ARG A 197 -6.47 -21.07 -14.10
N VAL A 198 -6.44 -20.09 -15.00
CA VAL A 198 -6.58 -18.66 -14.66
C VAL A 198 -7.99 -18.37 -14.14
N THR A 199 -9.03 -18.88 -14.81
CA THR A 199 -10.43 -18.73 -14.40
C THR A 199 -10.65 -19.28 -13.00
N PHE A 200 -10.19 -20.50 -12.73
CA PHE A 200 -10.27 -21.10 -11.40
C PHE A 200 -9.56 -20.26 -10.33
N MET A 201 -8.33 -19.88 -10.61
CA MET A 201 -7.52 -19.09 -9.67
C MET A 201 -8.17 -17.75 -9.34
N LEU A 202 -8.57 -16.98 -10.35
CA LEU A 202 -9.20 -15.67 -10.12
C LEU A 202 -10.52 -15.78 -9.37
N GLY A 203 -11.36 -16.75 -9.72
CA GLY A 203 -12.63 -17.01 -9.04
C GLY A 203 -12.43 -17.41 -7.58
N ALA A 204 -11.47 -18.29 -7.32
CA ALA A 204 -11.17 -18.76 -5.97
C ALA A 204 -10.65 -17.66 -5.05
N TYR A 205 -9.77 -16.78 -5.55
CA TYR A 205 -9.26 -15.64 -4.76
C TYR A 205 -10.31 -14.55 -4.59
N ALA A 206 -11.17 -14.31 -5.56
CA ALA A 206 -12.25 -13.32 -5.44
C ALA A 206 -13.29 -13.71 -4.39
N LYS A 207 -13.61 -15.02 -4.27
CA LYS A 207 -14.62 -15.53 -3.31
C LYS A 207 -14.13 -15.53 -1.86
N ASN A 208 -12.82 -15.71 -1.62
CA ASN A 208 -12.29 -15.97 -0.27
C ASN A 208 -11.68 -14.74 0.43
N ASP A 209 -11.95 -13.52 -0.01
CA ASP A 209 -11.37 -12.27 0.54
C ASP A 209 -9.84 -12.31 0.74
N GLY A 210 -9.15 -13.24 0.08
CA GLY A 210 -7.69 -13.39 0.10
C GLY A 210 -7.08 -13.92 1.40
N ARG A 211 -7.86 -14.11 2.45
CA ARG A 211 -7.32 -14.40 3.80
C ARG A 211 -6.76 -15.81 3.98
N LYS A 212 -7.39 -16.81 3.41
CA LYS A 212 -6.90 -18.18 3.45
C LYS A 212 -7.37 -18.88 2.17
N PHE A 213 -6.52 -18.93 1.18
CA PHE A 213 -6.77 -19.83 0.06
C PHE A 213 -6.67 -21.27 0.56
N SER A 214 -7.81 -21.92 0.76
CA SER A 214 -7.82 -23.37 0.91
C SER A 214 -7.36 -23.93 -0.44
N GLN A 215 -6.19 -24.52 -0.49
CA GLN A 215 -5.59 -25.10 -1.69
C GLN A 215 -6.50 -26.13 -2.38
N LYS A 216 -7.60 -26.50 -1.75
CA LYS A 216 -8.48 -27.55 -2.23
C LYS A 216 -9.94 -27.16 -2.06
N ILE A 217 -10.50 -26.52 -3.08
CA ILE A 217 -11.96 -26.40 -3.17
C ILE A 217 -12.50 -27.80 -3.47
N ARG A 218 -13.34 -28.29 -2.57
CA ARG A 218 -13.98 -29.60 -2.73
C ARG A 218 -15.17 -29.50 -3.70
N ASN A 219 -15.55 -30.62 -4.29
CA ASN A 219 -16.74 -30.74 -5.13
C ASN A 219 -16.78 -29.80 -6.35
N LEU A 220 -15.65 -29.62 -7.05
CA LEU A 220 -15.60 -28.83 -8.28
C LEU A 220 -16.47 -29.36 -9.43
N HIS A 221 -17.00 -30.58 -9.31
CA HIS A 221 -17.95 -31.15 -10.26
C HIS A 221 -19.39 -30.64 -10.06
N ASP A 222 -19.66 -30.00 -8.92
CA ASP A 222 -20.95 -29.44 -8.54
C ASP A 222 -21.09 -28.01 -9.09
N ILE A 223 -22.18 -27.75 -9.81
CA ILE A 223 -22.39 -26.43 -10.45
C ILE A 223 -22.56 -25.31 -9.44
N ASP A 224 -23.14 -25.58 -8.28
CA ASP A 224 -23.36 -24.58 -7.23
C ASP A 224 -22.04 -24.14 -6.57
N VAL A 225 -21.00 -24.99 -6.65
CA VAL A 225 -19.65 -24.66 -6.22
C VAL A 225 -18.90 -23.83 -7.26
N VAL A 226 -19.02 -24.22 -8.55
CA VAL A 226 -18.21 -23.59 -9.60
C VAL A 226 -18.84 -22.35 -10.23
N ARG A 227 -20.17 -22.20 -10.21
CA ARG A 227 -20.85 -21.03 -10.77
C ARG A 227 -20.43 -19.72 -10.12
N PRO A 228 -20.36 -19.57 -8.77
CA PRO A 228 -19.86 -18.35 -8.14
C PRO A 228 -18.39 -18.06 -8.45
N LEU A 229 -17.57 -19.10 -8.68
CA LEU A 229 -16.17 -18.95 -9.08
C LEU A 229 -16.06 -18.41 -10.49
N THR A 230 -16.81 -19.02 -11.44
CA THR A 230 -16.85 -18.58 -12.84
C THR A 230 -17.43 -17.18 -12.99
N HIS A 231 -18.50 -16.87 -12.28
CA HIS A 231 -19.09 -15.52 -12.24
C HIS A 231 -18.06 -14.46 -11.84
N SER A 232 -17.36 -14.67 -10.72
CA SER A 232 -16.32 -13.76 -10.24
C SER A 232 -15.15 -13.63 -11.22
N ALA A 233 -14.69 -14.76 -11.75
CA ALA A 233 -13.60 -14.78 -12.74
C ALA A 233 -14.00 -14.08 -14.04
N ALA A 234 -15.22 -14.30 -14.54
CA ALA A 234 -15.77 -13.63 -15.72
C ALA A 234 -15.79 -12.11 -15.53
N SER A 235 -16.32 -11.64 -14.40
CA SER A 235 -16.31 -10.23 -14.07
C SER A 235 -14.90 -9.61 -14.10
N ILE A 236 -13.88 -10.34 -13.61
CA ILE A 236 -12.49 -9.87 -13.60
C ILE A 236 -11.88 -9.88 -14.99
N LEU A 237 -12.02 -10.98 -15.72
CA LEU A 237 -11.40 -11.18 -17.04
C LEU A 237 -12.00 -10.26 -18.10
N MET A 238 -13.32 -10.06 -18.09
CA MET A 238 -14.00 -9.23 -19.09
C MET A 238 -13.84 -7.72 -18.81
N ASN A 239 -13.52 -7.33 -17.57
CA ASN A 239 -13.22 -5.94 -17.20
C ASN A 239 -11.74 -5.75 -16.88
N TRP A 240 -10.88 -6.36 -17.65
CA TRP A 240 -9.43 -6.31 -17.52
C TRP A 240 -8.86 -4.93 -17.89
N PRO A 241 -7.82 -4.40 -17.19
CA PRO A 241 -7.25 -4.90 -15.94
C PRO A 241 -7.93 -4.31 -14.69
N LYS A 242 -8.98 -3.49 -14.86
CA LYS A 242 -9.61 -2.68 -13.78
C LYS A 242 -10.11 -3.55 -12.62
N LYS A 243 -10.88 -4.59 -12.91
CA LYS A 243 -11.41 -5.50 -11.88
C LYS A 243 -10.33 -6.37 -11.25
N PHE A 244 -9.28 -6.72 -12.00
CA PHE A 244 -8.11 -7.39 -11.44
C PHE A 244 -7.37 -6.50 -10.43
N HIS A 245 -7.19 -5.20 -10.74
CA HIS A 245 -6.62 -4.25 -9.79
C HIS A 245 -7.49 -4.06 -8.54
N SER A 246 -8.81 -4.12 -8.68
CA SER A 246 -9.74 -4.12 -7.53
C SER A 246 -9.55 -5.36 -6.65
N LEU A 247 -9.39 -6.54 -7.26
CA LEU A 247 -9.05 -7.77 -6.53
C LEU A 247 -7.73 -7.61 -5.78
N LEU A 248 -6.69 -7.11 -6.43
CA LEU A 248 -5.38 -6.88 -5.79
C LEU A 248 -5.47 -5.89 -4.62
N ALA A 249 -6.32 -4.86 -4.74
CA ALA A 249 -6.56 -3.90 -3.67
C ALA A 249 -7.24 -4.56 -2.45
N SER A 250 -8.24 -5.42 -2.66
CA SER A 250 -8.91 -6.16 -1.59
C SER A 250 -7.96 -7.16 -0.90
N LEU A 251 -7.15 -7.91 -1.68
CA LEU A 251 -6.13 -8.81 -1.15
C LEU A 251 -5.11 -8.06 -0.28
N ARG A 252 -4.65 -6.90 -0.75
CA ARG A 252 -3.72 -6.05 0.00
C ARG A 252 -4.34 -5.54 1.30
N LYS A 253 -5.58 -5.05 1.27
CA LYS A 253 -6.31 -4.58 2.46
C LYS A 253 -6.50 -5.70 3.49
N ALA A 254 -6.85 -6.90 3.04
CA ALA A 254 -6.97 -8.07 3.91
C ALA A 254 -5.63 -8.42 4.59
N GLY A 255 -4.50 -8.26 3.89
CA GLY A 255 -3.15 -8.43 4.46
C GLY A 255 -2.71 -7.30 5.40
N GLU A 256 -3.36 -6.13 5.38
CA GLU A 256 -3.03 -5.00 6.27
C GLU A 256 -3.58 -5.15 7.68
N ILE A 257 -4.66 -5.90 7.87
CA ILE A 257 -5.33 -6.05 9.17
C ILE A 257 -4.45 -6.77 10.18
N ASP A 258 -3.66 -7.74 9.74
CA ASP A 258 -2.90 -8.62 10.64
C ASP A 258 -1.36 -8.43 10.62
N ILE A 259 -0.81 -7.64 9.69
CA ILE A 259 0.63 -7.65 9.44
C ILE A 259 1.18 -6.24 9.21
N GLN A 260 2.02 -5.78 10.13
CA GLN A 260 2.81 -4.54 9.96
C GLN A 260 3.92 -4.67 8.89
N ASP A 261 4.21 -5.89 8.45
CA ASP A 261 5.24 -6.20 7.46
C ASP A 261 4.78 -5.84 6.04
N GLN A 262 5.52 -4.95 5.40
CA GLN A 262 5.25 -4.50 4.03
C GLN A 262 5.96 -5.32 2.94
N ARG A 263 6.34 -6.56 3.18
CA ARG A 263 6.84 -7.44 2.11
C ARG A 263 5.69 -7.87 1.20
N LEU A 264 5.90 -7.83 -0.13
CA LEU A 264 4.88 -8.25 -1.11
C LEU A 264 4.31 -9.64 -0.83
N SER A 265 5.18 -10.59 -0.46
CA SER A 265 4.77 -11.95 -0.12
C SER A 265 3.87 -12.06 1.11
N LYS A 266 3.94 -11.11 2.02
CA LYS A 266 3.07 -11.05 3.19
C LYS A 266 1.75 -10.33 2.88
N ARG A 267 1.81 -9.24 2.12
CA ARG A 267 0.63 -8.46 1.73
C ARG A 267 -0.29 -9.17 0.75
N PHE A 268 0.28 -9.92 -0.20
CA PHE A 268 -0.49 -10.70 -1.19
C PHE A 268 -0.49 -12.20 -0.89
N GLY A 269 0.20 -12.65 0.15
CA GLY A 269 0.17 -14.02 0.64
C GLY A 269 0.38 -15.09 -0.44
N PHE A 270 -0.48 -16.10 -0.42
CA PHE A 270 -0.43 -17.21 -1.38
C PHE A 270 -0.70 -16.78 -2.83
N PHE A 271 -1.46 -15.70 -3.07
CA PHE A 271 -1.68 -15.19 -4.43
C PHE A 271 -0.36 -14.85 -5.12
N TYR A 272 0.50 -14.08 -4.46
CA TYR A 272 1.82 -13.73 -4.98
C TYR A 272 2.68 -14.97 -5.28
N GLN A 273 2.64 -15.94 -4.36
CA GLN A 273 3.38 -17.19 -4.57
C GLN A 273 2.82 -17.99 -5.74
N TYR A 274 1.50 -18.11 -5.84
CA TYR A 274 0.82 -18.86 -6.89
C TYR A 274 1.11 -18.30 -8.28
N VAL A 275 0.97 -16.97 -8.45
CA VAL A 275 1.21 -16.29 -9.72
C VAL A 275 2.65 -16.53 -10.20
N TYR A 276 3.64 -16.31 -9.35
CA TYR A 276 5.04 -16.45 -9.74
C TYR A 276 5.59 -17.89 -9.73
N LYS A 277 4.89 -18.85 -9.14
CA LYS A 277 5.31 -20.26 -9.11
C LYS A 277 4.61 -21.09 -10.20
N ASN A 278 3.32 -20.88 -10.39
CA ASN A 278 2.47 -21.77 -11.20
C ASN A 278 2.06 -21.17 -12.55
N LEU A 279 2.23 -19.86 -12.76
CA LEU A 279 1.87 -19.17 -13.99
C LEU A 279 3.12 -18.53 -14.62
N ARG A 280 4.08 -19.39 -15.02
CA ARG A 280 5.38 -18.96 -15.57
C ARG A 280 5.42 -18.94 -17.09
N ASP A 281 4.48 -19.63 -17.72
CA ASP A 281 4.46 -19.74 -19.18
C ASP A 281 4.26 -18.34 -19.79
N PRO A 282 4.86 -18.04 -20.97
CA PRO A 282 4.78 -16.73 -21.61
C PRO A 282 3.37 -16.21 -21.83
N GLU A 283 2.42 -17.09 -22.03
CA GLU A 283 1.02 -16.79 -22.29
C GLU A 283 0.34 -16.10 -21.09
N TYR A 284 0.88 -16.29 -19.87
CA TYR A 284 0.40 -15.58 -18.67
C TYR A 284 1.02 -14.19 -18.48
N SER A 285 1.83 -13.70 -19.42
CA SER A 285 2.53 -12.42 -19.34
C SER A 285 1.60 -11.24 -19.07
N PHE A 286 0.38 -11.24 -19.63
CA PHE A 286 -0.63 -10.20 -19.40
C PHE A 286 -0.99 -10.05 -17.91
N LEU A 287 -1.06 -11.17 -17.17
CA LEU A 287 -1.38 -11.18 -15.75
C LEU A 287 -0.23 -10.65 -14.91
N LEU A 288 1.02 -11.04 -15.24
CA LEU A 288 2.22 -10.54 -14.59
C LEU A 288 2.40 -9.04 -14.84
N GLN A 289 2.21 -8.58 -16.07
CA GLN A 289 2.27 -7.16 -16.44
C GLN A 289 1.23 -6.34 -15.70
N ALA A 290 0.00 -6.82 -15.60
CA ALA A 290 -1.05 -6.13 -14.85
C ALA A 290 -0.76 -6.10 -13.34
N PHE A 291 -0.21 -7.17 -12.77
CA PHE A 291 0.22 -7.21 -11.37
C PHE A 291 1.36 -6.22 -11.11
N GLU A 292 2.40 -6.25 -11.93
CA GLU A 292 3.54 -5.31 -11.83
C GLU A 292 3.11 -3.86 -12.05
N GLY A 293 2.18 -3.62 -13.00
CA GLY A 293 1.59 -2.31 -13.24
C GLY A 293 0.78 -1.79 -12.04
N TYR A 294 0.07 -2.67 -11.32
CA TYR A 294 -0.60 -2.32 -10.07
C TYR A 294 0.40 -1.96 -8.97
N ILE A 295 1.43 -2.78 -8.78
CA ILE A 295 2.49 -2.56 -7.79
C ILE A 295 3.24 -1.24 -8.07
N SER A 296 3.60 -0.99 -9.32
CA SER A 296 4.30 0.25 -9.72
C SER A 296 3.55 1.52 -9.31
N ARG A 297 2.21 1.52 -9.44
CA ARG A 297 1.37 2.68 -9.11
C ARG A 297 1.03 2.82 -7.63
N THR A 298 0.88 1.71 -6.92
CA THR A 298 0.27 1.73 -5.58
C THR A 298 1.22 1.35 -4.45
N TRP A 299 2.36 0.72 -4.76
CA TRP A 299 3.29 0.22 -3.76
C TRP A 299 4.27 1.30 -3.33
N ARG A 300 4.23 1.65 -2.04
CA ARG A 300 5.13 2.64 -1.43
C ARG A 300 6.31 2.02 -0.66
N GLY A 301 6.44 0.70 -0.66
CA GLY A 301 7.57 -0.01 -0.07
C GLY A 301 8.73 -0.15 -1.06
N ALA A 302 9.95 -0.33 -0.56
CA ALA A 302 11.10 -0.60 -1.41
C ALA A 302 11.00 -1.97 -2.08
N LEU A 303 11.37 -2.03 -3.34
CA LEU A 303 11.59 -3.27 -4.07
C LEU A 303 13.10 -3.54 -4.11
N ALA A 304 13.55 -4.45 -3.26
CA ALA A 304 14.94 -4.83 -3.17
C ALA A 304 15.32 -5.87 -4.24
N GLU A 305 16.61 -6.10 -4.46
CA GLU A 305 17.13 -7.17 -5.33
C GLU A 305 16.59 -8.56 -4.95
N ARG A 306 16.32 -8.80 -3.67
CA ARG A 306 15.69 -10.04 -3.19
C ARG A 306 14.29 -10.29 -3.76
N ASN A 307 13.63 -9.27 -4.32
CA ASN A 307 12.36 -9.44 -5.05
C ASN A 307 12.61 -9.92 -6.49
N SER A 308 13.48 -10.92 -6.66
CA SER A 308 13.92 -11.47 -7.95
C SER A 308 12.80 -11.98 -8.84
N ARG A 309 11.60 -12.18 -8.29
CA ARG A 309 10.41 -12.60 -9.05
C ARG A 309 9.83 -11.48 -9.91
N LEU A 310 9.98 -10.23 -9.50
CA LEU A 310 9.58 -9.07 -10.28
C LEU A 310 10.57 -8.82 -11.42
N SER A 311 10.09 -8.26 -12.52
CA SER A 311 10.95 -7.90 -13.66
C SER A 311 12.06 -6.92 -13.22
N VAL A 312 13.21 -7.00 -13.89
CA VAL A 312 14.35 -6.12 -13.62
C VAL A 312 13.98 -4.67 -13.87
N ASP A 313 13.25 -4.41 -14.94
CA ASP A 313 12.79 -3.08 -15.31
C ASP A 313 11.86 -2.47 -14.28
N MET A 314 10.91 -3.25 -13.79
CA MET A 314 9.98 -2.81 -12.73
C MET A 314 10.75 -2.43 -11.47
N ARG A 315 11.73 -3.22 -11.04
CA ARG A 315 12.54 -2.93 -9.85
C ARG A 315 13.42 -1.69 -10.04
N ARG A 316 14.00 -1.48 -11.23
CA ARG A 316 14.82 -0.30 -11.54
C ARG A 316 14.01 0.99 -11.64
N ARG A 317 12.79 0.93 -12.20
CA ARG A 317 11.93 2.10 -12.40
C ARG A 317 11.05 2.42 -11.20
N HIS A 318 11.09 1.59 -10.16
CA HIS A 318 10.24 1.80 -8.98
C HIS A 318 10.57 3.12 -8.29
N THR A 319 9.52 3.87 -7.98
CA THR A 319 9.63 5.24 -7.43
C THR A 319 10.03 5.27 -5.95
N TRP A 320 9.78 4.21 -5.19
CA TRP A 320 10.09 4.15 -3.77
C TRP A 320 11.36 3.35 -3.51
N ILE A 321 12.39 4.02 -2.98
CA ILE A 321 13.70 3.43 -2.70
C ILE A 321 14.00 3.48 -1.19
N PRO A 322 14.87 2.60 -0.67
CA PRO A 322 15.34 2.71 0.71
C PRO A 322 16.07 4.03 0.94
N ILE A 323 15.91 4.61 2.15
CA ILE A 323 16.61 5.83 2.53
C ILE A 323 18.14 5.73 2.35
N SER A 324 18.72 4.54 2.56
CA SER A 324 20.14 4.28 2.33
C SER A 324 20.55 4.42 0.87
N ALA A 325 19.68 4.03 -0.08
CA ALA A 325 19.93 4.18 -1.51
C ALA A 325 19.90 5.67 -1.90
N MET A 326 18.90 6.43 -1.42
CA MET A 326 18.82 7.87 -1.62
C MET A 326 20.04 8.59 -1.03
N ALA A 327 20.47 8.20 0.17
CA ALA A 327 21.64 8.77 0.82
C ALA A 327 22.92 8.57 0.01
N LYS A 328 23.11 7.37 -0.58
CA LYS A 328 24.23 7.07 -1.47
C LYS A 328 24.19 7.93 -2.74
N GLU A 329 23.02 8.08 -3.34
CA GLU A 329 22.82 8.84 -4.58
C GLU A 329 23.03 10.36 -4.36
N LEU A 330 22.66 10.88 -3.18
CA LEU A 330 22.85 12.27 -2.77
C LEU A 330 24.21 12.52 -2.07
N LYS A 331 25.09 11.52 -1.96
CA LYS A 331 26.40 11.60 -1.26
C LYS A 331 26.27 12.16 0.16
N THR A 332 25.19 11.77 0.86
CA THR A 332 24.87 12.23 2.22
C THR A 332 24.65 11.04 3.17
N SER A 333 24.41 11.30 4.45
CA SER A 333 24.14 10.23 5.41
C SER A 333 22.63 9.97 5.54
N PRO A 334 22.19 8.71 5.76
CA PRO A 334 20.79 8.38 6.01
C PRO A 334 20.19 9.16 7.21
N ARG A 335 21.04 9.50 8.20
CA ARG A 335 20.64 10.27 9.39
C ARG A 335 20.23 11.71 9.04
N LYS A 336 20.94 12.35 8.10
CA LYS A 336 20.56 13.69 7.62
C LYS A 336 19.22 13.65 6.87
N LEU A 337 19.02 12.65 6.01
CA LEU A 337 17.73 12.46 5.32
C LEU A 337 16.58 12.17 6.30
N GLN A 338 16.86 11.44 7.39
CA GLN A 338 15.87 11.19 8.44
C GLN A 338 15.42 12.49 9.13
N LEU A 339 16.31 13.46 9.32
CA LEU A 339 15.93 14.77 9.85
C LEU A 339 15.00 15.52 8.88
N LEU A 340 15.31 15.48 7.57
CA LEU A 340 14.46 16.10 6.55
C LEU A 340 13.08 15.43 6.44
N ILE A 341 13.02 14.12 6.69
CA ILE A 341 11.75 13.38 6.76
C ILE A 341 10.94 13.83 7.99
N ASN A 342 11.58 13.95 9.14
CA ASN A 342 10.93 14.38 10.38
C ASN A 342 10.41 15.83 10.27
N ASP A 343 11.07 16.67 9.47
CA ASP A 343 10.68 18.06 9.19
C ASP A 343 9.62 18.15 8.05
N GLY A 344 9.16 17.00 7.51
CA GLY A 344 8.14 16.96 6.45
C GLY A 344 8.61 17.42 5.06
N ARG A 345 9.91 17.55 4.82
CA ARG A 345 10.49 18.00 3.55
C ARG A 345 10.64 16.88 2.53
N ILE A 346 10.65 15.63 2.98
CA ILE A 346 10.76 14.43 2.15
C ILE A 346 9.56 13.53 2.42
N ASP A 347 8.82 13.19 1.38
CA ASP A 347 7.77 12.18 1.45
C ASP A 347 8.40 10.82 1.76
N SER A 348 7.96 10.22 2.83
CA SER A 348 8.45 8.93 3.27
C SER A 348 7.32 7.97 3.60
N ASN A 349 7.62 6.69 3.47
CA ASN A 349 6.79 5.60 3.95
C ASN A 349 7.58 4.79 4.98
N VAL A 350 7.13 4.81 6.22
CA VAL A 350 7.77 4.09 7.31
C VAL A 350 7.00 2.82 7.60
N SER A 351 7.70 1.69 7.59
CA SER A 351 7.15 0.38 7.93
C SER A 351 8.04 -0.31 8.96
N LYS A 352 7.46 -1.21 9.75
CA LYS A 352 8.19 -2.05 10.69
C LYS A 352 8.25 -3.48 10.18
N THR A 353 9.37 -4.16 10.42
CA THR A 353 9.50 -5.61 10.20
C THR A 353 8.95 -6.37 11.40
N ASP A 354 8.73 -7.68 11.24
CA ASP A 354 8.34 -8.59 12.35
C ASP A 354 9.33 -8.55 13.53
N THR A 355 10.59 -8.16 13.26
CA THR A 355 11.66 -7.98 14.26
C THR A 355 11.70 -6.58 14.87
N GLY A 356 10.70 -5.72 14.59
CA GLY A 356 10.62 -4.35 15.09
C GLY A 356 11.52 -3.33 14.37
N ARG A 357 12.31 -3.75 13.38
CA ARG A 357 13.19 -2.85 12.62
C ARG A 357 12.38 -1.94 11.70
N SER A 358 12.58 -0.64 11.82
CA SER A 358 11.97 0.35 10.91
C SER A 358 12.63 0.34 9.54
N LEU A 359 11.81 0.23 8.49
CA LEU A 359 12.20 0.39 7.10
C LEU A 359 11.62 1.70 6.59
N ILE A 360 12.48 2.60 6.14
CA ILE A 360 12.10 3.90 5.61
C ILE A 360 12.35 3.90 4.12
N CYS A 361 11.28 4.15 3.37
CA CYS A 361 11.32 4.31 1.92
C CYS A 361 10.96 5.75 1.56
N VAL A 362 11.63 6.27 0.55
CA VAL A 362 11.50 7.65 0.09
C VAL A 362 11.22 7.67 -1.41
N ASN A 363 10.53 8.70 -1.86
CA ASN A 363 10.21 8.85 -3.28
C ASN A 363 11.44 9.31 -4.06
N ARG A 364 11.86 8.51 -5.05
CA ARG A 364 13.01 8.78 -5.92
C ARG A 364 12.87 10.07 -6.72
N GLN A 365 11.65 10.45 -7.07
CA GLN A 365 11.40 11.67 -7.83
C GLN A 365 11.86 12.94 -7.10
N GLN A 366 12.02 12.89 -5.78
CA GLN A 366 12.49 14.02 -4.96
C GLN A 366 14.01 14.19 -4.98
N ILE A 367 14.78 13.24 -5.54
CA ILE A 367 16.25 13.28 -5.53
C ILE A 367 16.78 14.53 -6.21
N ALA A 368 16.24 14.92 -7.36
CA ALA A 368 16.70 16.11 -8.09
C ALA A 368 16.49 17.39 -7.26
N LYS A 369 15.30 17.55 -6.66
CA LYS A 369 14.98 18.66 -5.76
C LYS A 369 15.91 18.68 -4.55
N MET A 370 16.07 17.54 -3.89
CA MET A 370 16.93 17.43 -2.70
C MET A 370 18.40 17.66 -3.01
N ARG A 371 18.88 17.27 -4.20
CA ARG A 371 20.24 17.57 -4.64
C ARG A 371 20.46 19.08 -4.73
N MET A 372 19.54 19.80 -5.39
CA MET A 372 19.63 21.26 -5.47
C MET A 372 19.61 21.94 -4.08
N GLU A 373 18.78 21.45 -3.17
CA GLU A 373 18.71 21.98 -1.81
C GLU A 373 19.99 21.67 -1.02
N LEU A 374 20.57 20.47 -1.15
CA LEU A 374 21.76 20.05 -0.41
C LEU A 374 23.05 20.65 -0.97
N ASP A 375 23.16 20.86 -2.29
CA ASP A 375 24.32 21.47 -2.95
C ASP A 375 24.43 22.96 -2.59
N ASN A 376 23.31 23.61 -2.26
CA ASN A 376 23.24 25.01 -1.82
C ASN A 376 23.30 25.19 -0.30
N VAL A 377 23.76 24.19 0.43
CA VAL A 377 23.85 24.25 1.91
C VAL A 377 25.29 24.49 2.34
N LEU A 378 25.47 25.56 3.10
CA LEU A 378 26.74 25.93 3.73
C LEU A 378 26.89 25.25 5.10
N ASP A 379 28.10 24.90 5.48
CA ASP A 379 28.40 24.58 6.87
C ASP A 379 28.58 25.84 7.70
N LEU A 380 28.70 25.69 9.02
CA LEU A 380 28.85 26.86 9.92
C LEU A 380 30.11 27.65 9.64
N GLN A 381 31.23 27.00 9.27
CA GLN A 381 32.49 27.67 8.99
C GLN A 381 32.40 28.49 7.70
N GLN A 382 31.84 27.93 6.65
CA GLN A 382 31.56 28.63 5.39
C GLN A 382 30.65 29.83 5.61
N THR A 383 29.59 29.65 6.43
CA THR A 383 28.66 30.73 6.79
C THR A 383 29.37 31.84 7.57
N CYS A 384 30.22 31.49 8.54
CA CYS A 384 31.03 32.47 9.27
C CYS A 384 31.94 33.28 8.33
N HIS A 385 32.56 32.60 7.39
CA HIS A 385 33.45 33.26 6.44
C HIS A 385 32.69 34.23 5.51
N LEU A 386 31.55 33.81 4.97
CA LEU A 386 30.73 34.67 4.11
C LEU A 386 30.13 35.88 4.86
N LEU A 387 29.67 35.67 6.09
CA LEU A 387 29.11 36.74 6.91
C LEU A 387 30.19 37.64 7.54
N GLY A 388 31.46 37.22 7.55
CA GLY A 388 32.54 37.91 8.26
C GLY A 388 32.39 37.83 9.79
N LEU A 389 31.63 36.88 10.32
CA LEU A 389 31.28 36.80 11.75
C LEU A 389 31.99 35.64 12.45
N THR A 390 32.18 35.81 13.78
CA THR A 390 32.67 34.72 14.63
C THR A 390 31.62 33.59 14.72
N LYS A 391 32.07 32.36 15.00
CA LYS A 391 31.20 31.21 15.22
C LYS A 391 30.09 31.46 16.23
N SER A 392 30.40 32.14 17.33
CA SER A 392 29.44 32.50 18.38
C SER A 392 28.34 33.42 17.85
N ARG A 393 28.71 34.48 17.10
CA ARG A 393 27.75 35.43 16.54
C ARG A 393 26.89 34.82 15.44
N THR A 394 27.47 34.02 14.56
CA THR A 394 26.71 33.26 13.54
C THR A 394 25.70 32.30 14.19
N THR A 395 26.13 31.61 15.27
CA THR A 395 25.21 30.72 16.01
C THR A 395 24.05 31.50 16.66
N GLN A 396 24.26 32.71 17.13
CA GLN A 396 23.18 33.58 17.65
C GLN A 396 22.13 33.88 16.58
N LEU A 397 22.54 34.17 15.34
CA LEU A 397 21.61 34.41 14.23
C LEU A 397 20.79 33.16 13.85
N VAL A 398 21.42 31.99 13.88
CA VAL A 398 20.72 30.72 13.56
C VAL A 398 19.80 30.32 14.71
N GLN A 399 20.23 30.44 15.96
CA GLN A 399 19.40 30.15 17.13
C GLN A 399 18.22 31.11 17.25
N GLY A 400 18.43 32.37 16.90
CA GLY A 400 17.38 33.40 16.83
C GLY A 400 16.45 33.27 15.64
N LYS A 401 16.60 32.23 14.80
CA LYS A 401 15.80 31.98 13.57
C LYS A 401 15.86 33.12 12.55
N ILE A 402 16.86 33.95 12.60
CA ILE A 402 17.12 35.03 11.64
C ILE A 402 17.67 34.42 10.34
N ILE A 403 18.52 33.43 10.51
CA ILE A 403 18.98 32.56 9.42
C ILE A 403 18.41 31.15 9.67
N GLU A 404 17.58 30.66 8.76
CA GLU A 404 17.07 29.30 8.88
C GLU A 404 18.19 28.30 8.68
N SER A 405 18.13 27.20 9.41
CA SER A 405 19.02 26.05 9.23
C SER A 405 18.22 24.78 8.93
N ILE A 406 18.69 24.03 7.94
CA ILE A 406 18.11 22.72 7.58
C ILE A 406 18.58 21.66 8.59
N PHE A 407 19.84 21.76 9.03
CA PHE A 407 20.42 20.84 9.99
C PHE A 407 21.00 21.60 11.18
N GLN A 408 20.73 21.09 12.37
CA GLN A 408 21.28 21.62 13.64
C GLN A 408 21.93 20.50 14.44
N PRO A 409 23.05 20.73 15.11
CA PRO A 409 23.63 19.77 16.04
C PRO A 409 22.70 19.60 17.24
N LYS A 410 22.23 18.35 17.51
CA LYS A 410 21.47 17.98 18.71
C LYS A 410 22.40 17.25 19.68
N GLY A 411 22.74 17.87 20.79
CA GLY A 411 23.57 17.29 21.84
C GLY A 411 25.02 16.98 21.40
N SER A 412 25.63 15.96 21.98
CA SER A 412 26.99 15.48 21.66
C SER A 412 27.11 14.75 20.32
N GLY A 413 26.09 14.82 19.47
CA GLY A 413 26.05 14.13 18.18
C GLY A 413 26.79 14.88 17.07
N THR A 414 27.33 14.14 16.15
CA THR A 414 28.20 14.54 15.03
C THR A 414 27.50 15.28 13.88
N SER A 415 26.29 15.77 14.02
CA SER A 415 25.63 16.51 12.93
C SER A 415 26.16 17.94 12.83
N ARG A 416 26.62 18.29 11.62
CA ARG A 416 27.08 19.64 11.31
C ARG A 416 25.86 20.53 11.01
N TRP A 417 26.02 21.84 11.22
CA TRP A 417 25.06 22.83 10.75
C TRP A 417 24.90 22.76 9.23
N GLY A 418 23.68 22.93 8.74
CA GLY A 418 23.36 23.07 7.33
C GLY A 418 22.53 24.32 7.11
N ILE A 419 23.08 25.36 6.50
CA ILE A 419 22.49 26.68 6.34
C ILE A 419 22.30 26.96 4.84
N PRO A 420 21.09 27.25 4.36
CA PRO A 420 20.87 27.57 2.95
C PRO A 420 21.64 28.81 2.53
N HIS A 421 22.41 28.69 1.45
CA HIS A 421 23.22 29.79 0.90
C HIS A 421 22.37 31.04 0.58
N GLN A 422 21.15 30.82 0.09
CA GLN A 422 20.23 31.91 -0.23
C GLN A 422 19.87 32.80 0.96
N HIS A 423 19.75 32.26 2.17
CA HIS A 423 19.45 33.05 3.37
C HIS A 423 20.64 33.89 3.79
N VAL A 424 21.84 33.35 3.64
CA VAL A 424 23.08 34.07 3.89
C VAL A 424 23.26 35.20 2.88
N LYS A 425 23.02 34.92 1.60
CA LYS A 425 23.10 35.89 0.51
C LYS A 425 22.06 37.01 0.68
N ALA A 426 20.82 36.66 1.04
CA ALA A 426 19.75 37.64 1.29
C ALA A 426 20.14 38.60 2.45
N LEU A 427 20.81 38.10 3.48
CA LEU A 427 21.27 38.98 4.58
C LEU A 427 22.41 39.90 4.12
N ILE A 428 23.39 39.40 3.36
CA ILE A 428 24.49 40.20 2.82
C ILE A 428 23.98 41.28 1.86
N SER A 429 22.93 41.02 1.10
CA SER A 429 22.41 41.96 0.10
C SER A 429 21.90 43.27 0.68
N PHE A 430 21.58 43.35 1.97
CA PHE A 430 21.22 44.63 2.61
C PHE A 430 22.34 45.68 2.57
N GLY A 431 23.61 45.26 2.39
CA GLY A 431 24.76 46.15 2.28
C GLY A 431 25.29 46.34 0.84
N SER A 432 24.71 45.63 -0.15
CA SER A 432 25.29 45.55 -1.53
C SER A 432 25.22 46.89 -2.26
N ASP A 433 24.19 47.68 -2.02
CA ASP A 433 23.94 48.95 -2.73
C ASP A 433 24.42 50.19 -1.93
N LEU A 434 25.11 49.96 -0.81
CA LEU A 434 25.57 51.03 0.04
C LEU A 434 26.92 51.60 -0.43
N PRO A 435 27.16 52.91 -0.27
CA PRO A 435 28.45 53.52 -0.59
C PRO A 435 29.59 52.95 0.24
N VAL A 436 30.74 52.73 -0.39
CA VAL A 436 31.97 52.27 0.28
C VAL A 436 32.71 53.53 0.79
N ILE A 437 32.97 53.59 2.10
CA ILE A 437 33.57 54.74 2.73
C ILE A 437 34.68 54.28 3.71
N ALA A 438 35.79 55.03 3.76
CA ALA A 438 36.79 54.79 4.78
C ALA A 438 36.27 55.28 6.16
N GLU A 439 36.31 54.41 7.18
CA GLU A 439 35.75 54.69 8.52
C GLU A 439 36.36 55.98 9.15
N ARG A 440 37.56 56.34 8.74
CA ARG A 440 38.26 57.56 9.22
C ARG A 440 37.69 58.86 8.67
N GLU A 441 36.97 58.82 7.56
CA GLU A 441 36.41 60.01 6.89
C GLU A 441 35.09 60.45 7.51
N ARG A 442 34.44 59.59 8.28
CA ARG A 442 33.12 59.83 8.88
C ARG A 442 33.07 59.36 10.33
N PRO A 443 33.62 60.21 11.29
CA PRO A 443 33.69 59.84 12.71
C PRO A 443 32.33 59.66 13.39
N GLU A 444 31.27 60.20 12.79
CA GLU A 444 29.87 60.00 13.22
C GLU A 444 29.32 58.61 12.95
N LEU A 445 29.98 57.83 12.06
CA LEU A 445 29.59 56.46 11.79
C LEU A 445 30.39 55.48 12.65
N VAL A 446 29.80 54.37 12.95
CA VAL A 446 30.41 53.27 13.68
C VAL A 446 30.22 51.94 12.93
N SER A 447 31.31 51.21 12.73
CA SER A 447 31.21 49.89 12.09
C SER A 447 30.53 48.86 13.00
N LEU A 448 29.83 47.88 12.36
CA LEU A 448 29.26 46.77 13.11
C LEU A 448 30.38 45.98 13.82
N ALA A 449 31.59 45.92 13.24
CA ALA A 449 32.75 45.33 13.89
C ALA A 449 33.05 46.00 15.25
N HIS A 450 33.10 47.31 15.26
CA HIS A 450 33.29 48.10 16.50
C HIS A 450 32.10 47.93 17.46
N ALA A 451 30.88 48.00 16.93
CA ALA A 451 29.68 47.81 17.73
C ALA A 451 29.63 46.43 18.41
N LEU A 452 29.96 45.35 17.68
CA LEU A 452 30.04 44.00 18.23
C LEU A 452 31.11 43.81 19.30
N ARG A 453 32.17 44.60 19.24
CA ARG A 453 33.28 44.54 20.20
C ARG A 453 33.01 45.35 21.47
N TYR A 454 32.38 46.50 21.36
CA TYR A 454 32.30 47.45 22.45
C TYR A 454 30.88 47.82 22.91
N LEU A 455 29.87 47.78 21.99
CA LEU A 455 28.52 48.29 22.25
C LEU A 455 27.51 47.17 22.46
N LEU A 456 27.57 46.12 21.62
CA LEU A 456 26.61 45.00 21.61
C LEU A 456 27.12 43.84 22.47
N ARG A 457 27.38 44.11 23.76
CA ARG A 457 27.93 43.10 24.67
C ARG A 457 26.90 42.03 25.03
N GLU A 458 25.65 42.43 25.22
CA GLU A 458 24.55 41.53 25.53
C GLU A 458 24.19 40.65 24.33
N ARG A 459 24.01 39.34 24.56
CA ARG A 459 23.82 38.36 23.50
C ARG A 459 22.57 38.60 22.63
N PHE A 460 21.52 39.22 23.20
CA PHE A 460 20.26 39.48 22.49
C PHE A 460 20.32 40.70 21.57
N LEU A 461 21.19 41.69 21.86
CA LEU A 461 21.24 42.94 21.12
C LEU A 461 21.64 42.76 19.66
N PHE A 462 22.59 41.87 19.37
CA PHE A 462 23.05 41.65 18.02
C PHE A 462 21.93 41.00 17.13
N PRO A 463 21.28 39.89 17.54
CA PRO A 463 20.12 39.36 16.79
C PRO A 463 19.00 40.40 16.63
N SER A 464 18.69 41.17 17.69
CA SER A 464 17.65 42.21 17.61
C SER A 464 18.00 43.32 16.62
N LEU A 465 19.26 43.74 16.56
CA LEU A 465 19.72 44.73 15.56
C LEU A 465 19.52 44.17 14.12
N ILE A 466 19.92 42.93 13.87
CA ILE A 466 19.76 42.32 12.55
C ILE A 466 18.28 42.21 12.14
N ILE A 467 17.38 41.89 13.08
CA ILE A 467 15.93 41.91 12.85
C ILE A 467 15.47 43.31 12.44
N ARG A 468 15.93 44.36 13.12
CA ARG A 468 15.59 45.76 12.78
C ARG A 468 16.12 46.17 11.40
N VAL A 469 17.30 45.68 11.02
CA VAL A 469 17.84 45.87 9.65
C VAL A 469 16.95 45.17 8.63
N ILE A 470 16.53 43.93 8.86
CA ILE A 470 15.65 43.19 7.96
C ILE A 470 14.29 43.91 7.81
N HIS A 471 13.76 44.46 8.89
CA HIS A 471 12.52 45.27 8.87
C HIS A 471 12.72 46.70 8.39
N ARG A 472 13.96 47.10 8.02
CA ARG A 472 14.31 48.44 7.56
C ARG A 472 14.05 49.55 8.58
N GLU A 473 14.04 49.23 9.85
CA GLU A 473 13.85 50.20 10.95
C GLU A 473 15.16 50.85 11.33
N ILE A 474 16.27 50.13 11.26
CA ILE A 474 17.62 50.64 11.46
C ILE A 474 18.45 50.17 10.30
N MET A 475 18.87 51.05 9.41
CA MET A 475 19.63 50.68 8.22
C MET A 475 21.09 51.11 8.35
N PRO A 476 22.02 50.27 7.86
CA PRO A 476 23.39 50.75 7.65
C PRO A 476 23.39 51.83 6.57
N LEU A 477 24.22 52.87 6.75
CA LEU A 477 24.30 54.02 5.83
C LEU A 477 25.41 53.85 4.79
N ALA A 478 26.43 53.05 5.11
CA ALA A 478 27.58 52.78 4.24
C ALA A 478 28.23 51.45 4.62
N VAL A 479 29.20 51.01 3.84
CA VAL A 479 30.09 49.88 4.15
C VAL A 479 31.53 50.35 4.23
N SER A 480 32.30 49.78 5.15
CA SER A 480 33.73 50.07 5.33
C SER A 480 34.56 49.38 4.20
N ASP A 481 35.57 50.10 3.71
CA ASP A 481 36.53 49.58 2.73
C ASP A 481 37.54 48.58 3.32
N SER A 482 37.75 48.62 4.62
CA SER A 482 38.80 47.83 5.29
C SER A 482 38.31 46.52 5.89
N ILE A 483 36.98 46.26 5.90
CA ILE A 483 36.35 45.08 6.53
C ILE A 483 35.40 44.43 5.56
N SER A 484 35.29 43.08 5.57
CA SER A 484 34.38 42.35 4.72
C SER A 484 33.18 41.75 5.49
N GLY A 485 32.08 41.52 4.77
CA GLY A 485 30.84 40.91 5.32
C GLY A 485 30.02 41.88 6.18
N LEU A 486 29.16 41.36 7.03
CA LEU A 486 28.28 42.18 7.90
C LEU A 486 29.06 43.14 8.81
N PRO A 487 30.23 42.80 9.37
CA PRO A 487 31.03 43.71 10.18
C PRO A 487 31.40 45.02 9.48
N SER A 488 31.37 45.07 8.13
CA SER A 488 31.65 46.29 7.35
C SER A 488 30.53 47.34 7.41
N TRP A 489 29.32 46.97 7.82
CA TRP A 489 28.19 47.89 7.89
C TRP A 489 28.43 49.04 8.85
N LEU A 490 28.24 50.26 8.35
CA LEU A 490 28.42 51.50 9.10
C LEU A 490 27.06 52.08 9.49
N PHE A 491 26.86 52.29 10.77
CA PHE A 491 25.64 52.85 11.34
C PHE A 491 25.92 54.25 11.93
N ASP A 492 24.90 55.10 11.95
CA ASP A 492 24.97 56.33 12.78
C ASP A 492 25.20 55.96 14.23
N ARG A 493 26.28 56.50 14.81
CA ARG A 493 26.71 56.17 16.17
C ARG A 493 25.66 56.58 17.23
N ASN A 494 25.09 57.78 17.08
CA ASN A 494 24.17 58.32 18.08
C ASN A 494 22.82 57.56 18.01
N ALA A 495 22.31 57.31 16.82
CA ALA A 495 21.10 56.52 16.63
C ALA A 495 21.26 55.07 17.16
N LEU A 496 22.38 54.42 16.87
CA LEU A 496 22.66 53.07 17.36
C LEU A 496 22.74 53.01 18.89
N VAL A 497 23.46 53.97 19.53
CA VAL A 497 23.58 54.06 20.99
C VAL A 497 22.23 54.34 21.64
N ALA A 498 21.44 55.28 21.07
CA ALA A 498 20.10 55.57 21.56
C ALA A 498 19.21 54.31 21.52
N TRP A 499 19.23 53.58 20.40
CA TRP A 499 18.51 52.33 20.28
C TRP A 499 18.97 51.25 21.26
N ILE A 500 20.29 51.09 21.46
CA ILE A 500 20.83 50.13 22.43
C ILE A 500 20.32 50.45 23.84
N ASN A 501 20.35 51.74 24.22
CA ASN A 501 19.87 52.15 25.52
C ASN A 501 18.37 51.92 25.70
N GLU A 502 17.59 52.12 24.65
CA GLU A 502 16.17 51.82 24.65
C GLU A 502 15.92 50.31 24.76
N GLN A 503 16.65 49.47 24.01
CA GLN A 503 16.55 48.01 24.13
C GLN A 503 16.92 47.52 25.55
N ARG A 504 17.88 48.13 26.20
CA ARG A 504 18.23 47.86 27.60
C ARG A 504 17.10 48.22 28.55
N ARG A 505 16.40 49.33 28.31
CA ARG A 505 15.23 49.76 29.11
C ARG A 505 14.04 48.83 28.86
N VAL A 506 13.69 48.57 27.62
CA VAL A 506 12.58 47.68 27.24
C VAL A 506 12.84 46.23 27.70
N GLY A 507 14.08 45.75 27.65
CA GLY A 507 14.45 44.42 28.13
C GLY A 507 14.28 44.23 29.65
N MET A 508 14.06 45.32 30.42
CA MET A 508 13.76 45.25 31.86
C MET A 508 12.26 45.38 32.17
N HIS A 509 11.49 46.04 31.30
CA HIS A 509 10.04 46.19 31.52
C HIS A 509 9.31 44.92 31.07
N GLY A 510 8.58 44.30 32.02
CA GLY A 510 7.80 43.08 31.74
C GLY A 510 8.58 41.77 31.74
N CYS A 511 9.79 41.75 32.28
CA CYS A 511 10.55 40.53 32.55
C CYS A 511 10.54 40.19 34.04
N ILE A 512 10.39 38.93 34.35
CA ILE A 512 10.45 38.38 35.70
C ILE A 512 11.59 37.39 35.86
N SER A 513 12.07 37.21 37.08
CA SER A 513 13.12 36.24 37.37
C SER A 513 12.61 34.79 37.26
N VAL A 514 13.52 33.83 37.06
CA VAL A 514 13.16 32.39 37.05
C VAL A 514 12.49 31.98 38.37
N PRO A 515 12.92 32.42 39.56
CA PRO A 515 12.20 32.15 40.80
C PRO A 515 10.77 32.69 40.83
N ASP A 516 10.54 33.87 40.29
CA ASP A 516 9.21 34.48 40.24
C ASP A 516 8.32 33.79 39.21
N ALA A 517 8.86 33.44 38.05
CA ALA A 517 8.17 32.62 37.03
C ALA A 517 7.78 31.24 37.57
N ALA A 518 8.68 30.60 38.31
CA ALA A 518 8.43 29.33 38.98
C ALA A 518 7.29 29.43 40.01
N ARG A 519 7.27 30.52 40.79
CA ARG A 519 6.21 30.79 41.75
C ARG A 519 4.86 31.05 41.07
N LYS A 520 4.85 31.83 39.99
CA LYS A 520 3.63 32.09 39.19
C LYS A 520 3.02 30.83 38.58
N LEU A 521 3.84 29.88 38.08
CA LEU A 521 3.38 28.61 37.49
C LEU A 521 3.21 27.48 38.52
N GLY A 522 3.53 27.71 39.81
CA GLY A 522 3.45 26.69 40.86
C GLY A 522 4.39 25.50 40.66
N ILE A 523 5.55 25.71 40.01
CA ILE A 523 6.53 24.66 39.68
C ILE A 523 7.91 24.97 40.22
N ARG A 524 8.83 23.99 40.18
CA ARG A 524 10.22 24.18 40.61
C ARG A 524 11.02 24.96 39.55
N GLN A 525 12.03 25.70 40.00
CA GLN A 525 12.90 26.51 39.13
C GLN A 525 13.62 25.66 38.05
N GLU A 526 14.01 24.43 38.40
CA GLU A 526 14.65 23.50 37.47
C GLU A 526 13.76 23.16 36.25
N ALA A 527 12.45 23.11 36.47
CA ALA A 527 11.49 22.87 35.36
C ALA A 527 11.44 24.09 34.41
N ILE A 528 11.50 25.32 34.94
CA ILE A 528 11.59 26.53 34.11
C ILE A 528 12.87 26.51 33.26
N TYR A 529 14.03 26.19 33.86
CA TYR A 529 15.27 26.05 33.09
C TYR A 529 15.18 24.99 32.00
N GLN A 530 14.48 23.88 32.25
CA GLN A 530 14.24 22.87 31.22
C GLN A 530 13.38 23.41 30.05
N PHE A 531 12.32 24.17 30.33
CA PHE A 531 11.47 24.77 29.28
C PHE A 531 12.24 25.85 28.51
N VAL A 532 13.09 26.61 29.16
CA VAL A 532 14.02 27.56 28.53
C VAL A 532 15.03 26.82 27.62
N HIS A 533 15.69 25.78 28.13
CA HIS A 533 16.65 24.98 27.35
C HIS A 533 16.03 24.29 26.12
N ARG A 534 14.76 23.94 26.20
CA ARG A 534 14.00 23.29 25.09
C ARG A 534 13.36 24.31 24.17
N SER A 535 13.61 25.58 24.32
CA SER A 535 13.01 26.67 23.53
C SER A 535 11.48 26.69 23.60
N GLN A 536 10.90 26.14 24.66
CA GLN A 536 9.46 26.17 24.91
C GLN A 536 9.02 27.47 25.58
N LEU A 537 9.96 28.14 26.29
CA LEU A 537 9.76 29.42 26.94
C LEU A 537 10.86 30.37 26.47
N ARG A 538 10.49 31.56 26.00
CA ARG A 538 11.44 32.58 25.59
C ARG A 538 12.08 33.22 26.82
N PHE A 539 13.36 33.57 26.72
CA PHE A 539 14.10 34.11 27.80
C PHE A 539 15.10 35.18 27.34
N VAL A 540 15.50 36.04 28.24
CA VAL A 540 16.55 37.04 28.08
C VAL A 540 17.64 36.76 29.12
N LEU A 541 18.89 36.84 28.69
CA LEU A 541 20.03 36.77 29.62
C LEU A 541 20.42 38.20 30.07
N HIS A 542 20.28 38.46 31.36
CA HIS A 542 20.63 39.74 31.94
C HIS A 542 21.95 39.66 32.74
N ASN A 543 22.84 40.66 32.52
CA ASN A 543 24.16 40.83 33.15
C ASN A 543 25.21 39.73 32.87
N GLU A 544 26.47 40.05 33.23
CA GLU A 544 27.64 39.17 33.11
C GLU A 544 27.53 37.87 33.90
N ARG A 545 26.59 37.76 34.83
CA ARG A 545 26.29 36.55 35.60
C ARG A 545 25.24 35.62 34.98
N HIS A 546 24.82 35.88 33.74
CA HIS A 546 23.90 35.03 32.99
C HIS A 546 22.55 34.78 33.68
N HIS A 547 21.99 35.78 34.38
CA HIS A 547 20.67 35.69 34.96
C HIS A 547 19.62 35.54 33.83
N VAL A 548 18.87 34.45 33.87
CA VAL A 548 17.78 34.20 32.95
C VAL A 548 16.55 34.98 33.38
N LEU A 549 16.04 35.86 32.54
CA LEU A 549 14.77 36.56 32.71
C LEU A 549 13.77 36.08 31.69
N ILE A 550 12.50 36.04 32.07
CA ILE A 550 11.40 35.53 31.22
C ILE A 550 10.41 36.68 31.04
N TYR A 551 9.98 36.91 29.79
CA TYR A 551 8.91 37.87 29.54
C TYR A 551 7.61 37.40 30.20
N GLU A 552 6.98 38.27 30.97
CA GLU A 552 5.73 37.97 31.67
C GLU A 552 4.61 37.55 30.69
N LYS A 553 4.54 38.24 29.55
CA LYS A 553 3.62 37.91 28.46
C LYS A 553 3.85 36.50 27.88
N ASP A 554 5.11 36.11 27.68
CA ASP A 554 5.44 34.78 27.17
C ASP A 554 5.10 33.67 28.19
N LEU A 555 5.23 33.99 29.48
CA LEU A 555 4.84 33.11 30.58
C LEU A 555 3.32 32.92 30.62
N GLU A 556 2.55 33.99 30.42
CA GLU A 556 1.07 33.94 30.34
C GLU A 556 0.60 33.17 29.12
N GLU A 557 1.19 33.40 27.94
CA GLU A 557 0.92 32.62 26.74
C GLU A 557 1.23 31.13 26.94
N PHE A 558 2.32 30.81 27.62
CA PHE A 558 2.70 29.46 27.96
C PHE A 558 1.68 28.80 28.90
N ALA A 559 1.24 29.50 29.96
CA ALA A 559 0.23 29.01 30.89
C ALA A 559 -1.16 28.79 30.21
N ASN A 560 -1.49 29.66 29.25
CA ASN A 560 -2.73 29.52 28.47
C ASN A 560 -2.68 28.34 27.48
N LYS A 561 -1.51 28.03 26.94
CA LYS A 561 -1.32 26.97 25.95
C LYS A 561 -1.19 25.58 26.57
N PHE A 562 -0.68 25.51 27.80
CA PHE A 562 -0.38 24.24 28.45
C PHE A 562 -1.01 24.17 29.85
N VAL A 563 -1.19 22.92 30.32
CA VAL A 563 -1.65 22.60 31.67
C VAL A 563 -0.72 21.56 32.29
N PHE A 564 -0.36 21.75 33.55
CA PHE A 564 0.52 20.84 34.27
C PHE A 564 -0.26 19.67 34.89
N SER A 565 0.42 18.54 35.10
CA SER A 565 -0.20 17.37 35.75
C SER A 565 -0.68 17.66 37.18
N HIS A 566 -0.06 18.57 37.93
CA HIS A 566 -0.50 18.97 39.27
C HIS A 566 -1.78 19.83 39.22
N GLU A 567 -1.97 20.64 38.19
CA GLU A 567 -3.21 21.40 37.98
C GLU A 567 -4.39 20.47 37.68
N LEU A 568 -4.16 19.47 36.81
CA LEU A 568 -5.15 18.43 36.53
C LEU A 568 -5.46 17.59 37.78
N GLN A 569 -4.42 17.30 38.61
CA GLN A 569 -4.61 16.64 39.90
C GLN A 569 -5.52 17.46 40.82
N ALA A 570 -5.28 18.76 40.95
CA ALA A 570 -6.08 19.64 41.79
C ALA A 570 -7.52 19.77 41.26
N GLN A 571 -7.70 19.93 39.95
CA GLN A 571 -8.98 20.15 39.33
C GLN A 571 -9.89 18.90 39.38
N PHE A 572 -9.33 17.71 39.18
CA PHE A 572 -10.10 16.44 39.05
C PHE A 572 -9.97 15.53 40.27
N ASN A 573 -9.20 15.91 41.27
CA ASN A 573 -8.89 15.11 42.47
C ASN A 573 -8.42 13.66 42.16
N LEU A 574 -7.50 13.55 41.19
CA LEU A 574 -6.93 12.28 40.72
C LEU A 574 -5.41 12.34 40.77
N VAL A 575 -4.75 11.29 41.24
CA VAL A 575 -3.29 11.23 41.26
C VAL A 575 -2.72 11.03 39.85
N PRO A 576 -1.57 11.66 39.50
CA PRO A 576 -0.96 11.57 38.18
C PRO A 576 -0.65 10.13 37.74
N SER A 577 -0.21 9.27 38.65
CA SER A 577 0.03 7.85 38.36
C SER A 577 -1.21 7.08 37.89
N TYR A 578 -2.40 7.57 38.22
CA TYR A 578 -3.67 6.96 37.81
C TYR A 578 -4.14 7.49 36.45
N PHE A 579 -4.15 8.81 36.24
CA PHE A 579 -4.76 9.38 35.03
C PHE A 579 -3.79 9.46 33.83
N ILE A 580 -2.48 9.68 34.02
CA ILE A 580 -1.55 9.85 32.90
C ILE A 580 -1.52 8.63 31.97
N PRO A 581 -1.37 7.37 32.44
CA PRO A 581 -1.40 6.20 31.55
C PRO A 581 -2.74 6.05 30.82
N ARG A 582 -3.84 6.43 31.44
CA ARG A 582 -5.19 6.34 30.87
C ARG A 582 -5.44 7.40 29.80
N LEU A 583 -4.91 8.62 29.98
CA LEU A 583 -4.92 9.66 28.94
C LEU A 583 -4.10 9.22 27.73
N MET A 584 -2.90 8.69 27.96
CA MET A 584 -2.04 8.21 26.88
C MET A 584 -2.67 7.03 26.10
N ALA A 585 -3.38 6.15 26.79
CA ALA A 585 -4.12 5.05 26.16
C ALA A 585 -5.30 5.54 25.29
N ARG A 586 -5.82 6.75 25.57
CA ARG A 586 -6.87 7.43 24.77
C ARG A 586 -6.30 8.32 23.66
N GLY A 587 -4.98 8.32 23.46
CA GLY A 587 -4.34 9.10 22.40
C GLY A 587 -3.94 10.53 22.81
N VAL A 588 -4.25 10.97 24.03
CA VAL A 588 -3.81 12.28 24.55
C VAL A 588 -2.35 12.20 24.99
N ARG A 589 -1.46 12.84 24.22
CA ARG A 589 -0.01 12.80 24.46
C ARG A 589 0.46 14.05 25.18
N PRO A 590 1.25 13.92 26.27
CA PRO A 590 1.88 15.07 26.90
C PRO A 590 2.95 15.68 25.98
N ALA A 591 3.07 17.01 26.04
CA ALA A 591 4.09 17.77 25.31
C ALA A 591 5.48 17.62 25.95
N SER A 592 5.55 17.32 27.25
CA SER A 592 6.79 17.08 28.01
C SER A 592 6.49 16.14 29.18
N GLY A 593 7.51 15.41 29.67
CA GLY A 593 7.37 14.56 30.85
C GLY A 593 8.48 13.52 31.00
N PRO A 594 8.57 12.83 32.17
CA PRO A 594 9.66 11.90 32.50
C PRO A 594 9.84 10.78 31.46
N LYS A 595 8.76 10.28 30.89
CA LYS A 595 8.76 9.19 29.88
C LYS A 595 8.71 9.70 28.44
N ILE A 596 8.63 11.00 28.20
CA ILE A 596 8.48 11.59 26.86
C ILE A 596 9.81 12.14 26.37
N ASP A 597 10.39 13.02 27.17
CA ASP A 597 11.60 13.77 26.84
C ASP A 597 12.56 13.94 28.04
N GLY A 598 12.30 13.25 29.15
CA GLY A 598 13.06 13.36 30.40
C GLY A 598 12.73 14.61 31.20
N GLY A 599 11.61 15.29 30.92
CA GLY A 599 11.12 16.44 31.73
C GLY A 599 10.72 15.99 33.12
N GLN A 600 10.88 16.90 34.11
CA GLN A 600 10.56 16.60 35.52
C GLN A 600 9.06 16.55 35.80
N ILE A 601 8.24 17.25 34.99
CA ILE A 601 6.80 17.39 35.17
C ILE A 601 6.10 17.09 33.85
N TYR A 602 4.97 16.38 33.92
CA TYR A 602 4.13 16.19 32.73
C TYR A 602 3.36 17.45 32.38
N LEU A 603 3.48 17.85 31.11
CA LEU A 603 2.88 19.03 30.52
C LEU A 603 1.97 18.62 29.38
N PHE A 604 0.72 19.03 29.42
CA PHE A 604 -0.26 18.69 28.37
C PHE A 604 -0.69 19.95 27.61
N PRO A 605 -0.94 19.85 26.28
CA PRO A 605 -1.62 20.94 25.55
C PRO A 605 -3.01 21.18 26.14
N ARG A 606 -3.38 22.43 26.35
CA ARG A 606 -4.73 22.81 26.83
C ARG A 606 -5.71 22.77 25.66
N CYS A 607 -6.38 21.64 25.46
CA CYS A 607 -7.34 21.41 24.38
C CYS A 607 -8.61 20.72 24.92
N LEU A 608 -9.71 20.79 24.19
CA LEU A 608 -10.98 20.16 24.56
C LEU A 608 -10.82 18.66 24.75
N ASP A 609 -10.10 17.99 23.83
CA ASP A 609 -9.87 16.54 23.90
C ASP A 609 -9.21 16.08 25.21
N LEU A 610 -8.34 16.90 25.79
CA LEU A 610 -7.72 16.60 27.09
C LEU A 610 -8.77 16.60 28.21
N PHE A 611 -9.62 17.63 28.26
CA PHE A 611 -10.61 17.78 29.32
C PHE A 611 -11.74 16.74 29.18
N ASP A 612 -12.15 16.42 27.97
CA ASP A 612 -13.11 15.36 27.70
C ASP A 612 -12.57 13.98 28.11
N ALA A 613 -11.31 13.68 27.77
CA ALA A 613 -10.64 12.46 28.19
C ALA A 613 -10.48 12.39 29.73
N MET A 614 -10.22 13.52 30.41
CA MET A 614 -10.16 13.58 31.87
C MET A 614 -11.53 13.32 32.51
N ASN A 615 -12.60 13.92 31.99
CA ASN A 615 -13.96 13.67 32.45
C ASN A 615 -14.34 12.19 32.34
N ASP A 616 -13.97 11.52 31.25
CA ASP A 616 -14.20 10.09 31.07
C ASP A 616 -13.39 9.22 32.04
N VAL A 617 -12.15 9.64 32.36
CA VAL A 617 -11.32 8.97 33.39
C VAL A 617 -11.97 9.08 34.77
N VAL A 618 -12.59 10.22 35.09
CA VAL A 618 -13.33 10.43 36.34
C VAL A 618 -14.59 9.57 36.40
N LYS A 619 -15.40 9.53 35.33
CA LYS A 619 -16.61 8.71 35.25
C LYS A 619 -16.29 7.23 35.46
N ASN A 620 -15.25 6.71 34.81
CA ASN A 620 -14.84 5.32 34.93
C ASN A 620 -14.26 4.94 36.32
N ARG A 621 -13.87 5.93 37.16
CA ARG A 621 -13.49 5.68 38.56
C ARG A 621 -14.71 5.58 39.49
N LYS A 622 -15.81 6.25 39.17
CA LYS A 622 -17.05 6.20 39.98
C LYS A 622 -17.89 4.95 39.72
N SER A 623 -17.61 4.26 38.56
CA SER A 623 -18.26 3.02 38.15
C SER A 623 -17.46 1.76 38.43
N ALA A 624 -16.24 1.86 38.96
CA ALA A 624 -15.37 0.78 39.44
C ALA A 624 -15.21 0.84 40.97
#